data_c3cc56835a643d9a206c6ca729c18fa0
#
_entry.id   c3cc56835a643d9a206c6ca729c18fa0
#
_cell.length_a   1.000
_cell.length_b   1.000
_cell.length_c   1.000
_cell.angle_alpha   90.00
_cell.angle_beta   90.00
_cell.angle_gamma   90.00
#
_symmetry.space_group_name_H-M   'P 1'
#
loop_
_entity.id
_entity.type
_entity.pdbx_description
1 polymer ?
#
loop_
_entity_poly.entity_id
_entity_poly.type
_entity_poly.pdbx_seq_one_letter_code
_entity_poly.pdbx_strand_id
1 'polypeptide(L)'
;MATADFGPFFAATAAVAGALIGLLFVALSVAPERTDAGERVVDDVRAGIAFSCLVNPLAVSLFALIPGNDVGQAAGVVGVVSVASCGALALVLLRETEAGQVRRRQFLRLAVQAAVFAYSAVVGFELAHRPHDVGLERTVCVLIVVLFLVGIARAWQLIGARDVSLVSEVARTVGSRQRPTD
;
A
#
# COMPACT_ATOMS: atom_id res chain seq x y z
N MET A 1 9.01 28.40 4.74
CA MET A 1 10.16 28.20 5.65
C MET A 1 9.97 27.06 6.64
N ALA A 2 8.76 26.53 6.85
CA ALA A 2 8.53 25.36 7.71
C ALA A 2 9.12 24.05 7.16
N THR A 3 9.17 23.87 5.84
CA THR A 3 9.75 22.72 5.17
C THR A 3 11.25 22.49 5.41
N ALA A 4 12.00 23.51 5.80
CA ALA A 4 13.43 23.36 6.09
C ALA A 4 13.69 22.45 7.31
N ASP A 5 12.80 22.47 8.30
CA ASP A 5 12.93 21.67 9.52
C ASP A 5 12.56 20.19 9.30
N PHE A 6 11.69 19.90 8.31
CA PHE A 6 11.25 18.55 7.96
C PHE A 6 12.00 17.96 6.74
N GLY A 7 12.90 18.70 6.10
CA GLY A 7 13.67 18.24 4.95
C GLY A 7 14.39 16.90 5.17
N PRO A 8 15.13 16.70 6.28
CA PRO A 8 15.78 15.43 6.59
C PRO A 8 14.78 14.27 6.73
N PHE A 9 13.59 14.52 7.29
CA PHE A 9 12.52 13.53 7.40
C PHE A 9 12.03 13.09 6.01
N PHE A 10 11.74 14.03 5.12
CA PHE A 10 11.28 13.69 3.76
C PHE A 10 12.36 12.98 2.95
N ALA A 11 13.63 13.36 3.08
CA ALA A 11 14.74 12.69 2.43
C ALA A 11 14.89 11.23 2.89
N ALA A 12 14.86 11.00 4.21
CA ALA A 12 14.90 9.66 4.78
C ALA A 12 13.70 8.83 4.35
N THR A 13 12.49 9.42 4.35
CA THR A 13 11.25 8.79 3.93
C THR A 13 11.32 8.36 2.47
N ALA A 14 11.77 9.23 1.56
CA ALA A 14 11.91 8.92 0.14
C ALA A 14 12.88 7.76 -0.09
N ALA A 15 14.04 7.74 0.60
CA ALA A 15 15.03 6.68 0.49
C ALA A 15 14.47 5.33 0.98
N VAL A 16 13.83 5.29 2.14
CA VAL A 16 13.23 4.07 2.70
C VAL A 16 12.08 3.58 1.82
N ALA A 17 11.21 4.49 1.33
CA ALA A 17 10.12 4.12 0.42
C ALA A 17 10.62 3.48 -0.85
N GLY A 18 11.61 4.08 -1.50
CA GLY A 18 12.21 3.53 -2.72
C GLY A 18 12.79 2.14 -2.50
N ALA A 19 13.53 1.93 -1.39
CA ALA A 19 14.07 0.63 -1.04
C ALA A 19 12.98 -0.43 -0.81
N LEU A 20 11.92 -0.09 -0.06
CA LEU A 20 10.80 -1.01 0.22
C LEU A 20 10.01 -1.36 -1.04
N ILE A 21 9.79 -0.40 -1.93
CA ILE A 21 9.13 -0.63 -3.22
C ILE A 21 10.00 -1.58 -4.06
N GLY A 22 11.31 -1.37 -4.13
CA GLY A 22 12.23 -2.27 -4.83
C GLY A 22 12.18 -3.69 -4.28
N LEU A 23 12.21 -3.86 -2.96
CA LEU A 23 12.07 -5.17 -2.32
C LEU A 23 10.71 -5.83 -2.59
N LEU A 24 9.63 -5.04 -2.62
CA LEU A 24 8.29 -5.54 -2.95
C LEU A 24 8.24 -6.05 -4.40
N PHE A 25 8.85 -5.33 -5.35
CA PHE A 25 8.94 -5.79 -6.74
C PHE A 25 9.72 -7.10 -6.87
N VAL A 26 10.85 -7.22 -6.18
CA VAL A 26 11.63 -8.47 -6.17
C VAL A 26 10.79 -9.61 -5.59
N ALA A 27 10.11 -9.39 -4.46
CA ALA A 27 9.26 -10.39 -3.85
C ALA A 27 8.10 -10.84 -4.76
N LEU A 28 7.52 -9.91 -5.53
CA LEU A 28 6.46 -10.22 -6.50
C LEU A 28 7.00 -10.97 -7.72
N SER A 29 8.20 -10.63 -8.21
CA SER A 29 8.79 -11.25 -9.40
C SER A 29 9.27 -12.70 -9.17
N VAL A 30 9.67 -13.03 -7.95
CA VAL A 30 10.11 -14.39 -7.56
C VAL A 30 8.94 -15.27 -7.12
N ALA A 31 7.75 -14.69 -6.91
CA ALA A 31 6.59 -15.41 -6.44
C ALA A 31 6.06 -16.40 -7.50
N PRO A 32 5.77 -17.67 -7.12
CA PRO A 32 5.18 -18.65 -8.04
C PRO A 32 3.81 -18.18 -8.54
N GLU A 33 3.56 -18.39 -9.83
CA GLU A 33 2.26 -18.08 -10.44
C GLU A 33 1.17 -19.00 -9.87
N ARG A 34 0.07 -18.42 -9.44
CA ARG A 34 -1.10 -19.18 -9.03
C ARG A 34 -1.91 -19.60 -10.23
N THR A 35 -2.43 -20.82 -10.19
CA THR A 35 -3.20 -21.42 -11.29
C THR A 35 -4.66 -20.94 -11.29
N ASP A 36 -5.19 -20.56 -10.11
CA ASP A 36 -6.58 -20.12 -9.98
C ASP A 36 -6.71 -18.60 -10.29
N ALA A 37 -7.57 -18.28 -11.26
CA ALA A 37 -7.82 -16.90 -11.70
C ALA A 37 -8.40 -16.01 -10.58
N GLY A 38 -9.32 -16.56 -9.76
CA GLY A 38 -9.92 -15.80 -8.67
C GLY A 38 -8.93 -15.45 -7.55
N GLU A 39 -8.00 -16.34 -7.24
CA GLU A 39 -6.94 -16.09 -6.26
C GLU A 39 -5.93 -15.04 -6.77
N ARG A 40 -5.62 -15.05 -8.07
CA ARG A 40 -4.75 -14.05 -8.70
C ARG A 40 -5.30 -12.63 -8.51
N VAL A 41 -6.57 -12.40 -8.84
CA VAL A 41 -7.21 -11.08 -8.71
C VAL A 41 -7.16 -10.57 -7.27
N VAL A 42 -7.41 -11.45 -6.30
CA VAL A 42 -7.34 -11.08 -4.87
C VAL A 42 -5.92 -10.69 -4.45
N ASP A 43 -4.91 -11.41 -4.94
CA ASP A 43 -3.50 -11.11 -4.64
C ASP A 43 -3.04 -9.84 -5.35
N ASP A 44 -3.47 -9.60 -6.59
CA ASP A 44 -3.18 -8.36 -7.32
C ASP A 44 -3.78 -7.15 -6.62
N VAL A 45 -5.00 -7.25 -6.12
CA VAL A 45 -5.63 -6.19 -5.32
C VAL A 45 -4.85 -5.96 -4.01
N ARG A 46 -4.42 -7.02 -3.33
CA ARG A 46 -3.60 -6.90 -2.11
C ARG A 46 -2.23 -6.25 -2.39
N ALA A 47 -1.58 -6.67 -3.48
CA ALA A 47 -0.31 -6.08 -3.92
C ALA A 47 -0.49 -4.60 -4.28
N GLY A 48 -1.54 -4.26 -5.01
CA GLY A 48 -1.89 -2.88 -5.35
C GLY A 48 -2.11 -2.00 -4.12
N ILE A 49 -2.79 -2.51 -3.09
CA ILE A 49 -2.97 -1.79 -1.81
C ILE A 49 -1.62 -1.56 -1.12
N ALA A 50 -0.77 -2.59 -1.00
CA ALA A 50 0.54 -2.47 -0.37
C ALA A 50 1.42 -1.46 -1.12
N PHE A 51 1.44 -1.54 -2.45
CA PHE A 51 2.15 -0.63 -3.32
C PHE A 51 1.69 0.82 -3.16
N SER A 52 0.38 1.07 -3.18
CA SER A 52 -0.18 2.42 -2.99
C SER A 52 0.19 3.03 -1.63
N CYS A 53 0.25 2.21 -0.57
CA CYS A 53 0.68 2.66 0.75
C CYS A 53 2.15 3.09 0.81
N LEU A 54 3.02 2.56 -0.07
CA LEU A 54 4.43 2.92 -0.13
C LEU A 54 4.69 4.05 -1.14
N VAL A 55 3.98 4.05 -2.27
CA VAL A 55 4.12 5.09 -3.31
C VAL A 55 3.59 6.44 -2.84
N ASN A 56 2.51 6.49 -2.05
CA ASN A 56 1.97 7.75 -1.54
C ASN A 56 3.02 8.52 -0.69
N PRO A 57 3.62 7.93 0.38
CA PRO A 57 4.70 8.56 1.13
C PRO A 57 5.91 8.94 0.27
N LEU A 58 6.29 8.09 -0.69
CA LEU A 58 7.38 8.38 -1.61
C LEU A 58 7.10 9.65 -2.42
N ALA A 59 5.94 9.71 -3.06
CA ALA A 59 5.56 10.83 -3.92
C ALA A 59 5.48 12.13 -3.10
N VAL A 60 4.79 12.13 -1.96
CA VAL A 60 4.70 13.32 -1.08
C VAL A 60 6.08 13.77 -0.66
N SER A 61 6.97 12.85 -0.26
CA SER A 61 8.32 13.20 0.20
C SER A 61 9.19 13.76 -0.93
N LEU A 62 9.12 13.19 -2.14
CA LEU A 62 9.84 13.72 -3.29
C LEU A 62 9.39 15.13 -3.67
N PHE A 63 8.07 15.37 -3.69
CA PHE A 63 7.54 16.70 -3.96
C PHE A 63 7.89 17.70 -2.87
N ALA A 64 7.92 17.28 -1.59
CA ALA A 64 8.33 18.12 -0.47
C ALA A 64 9.79 18.55 -0.52
N LEU A 65 10.65 17.76 -1.20
CA LEU A 65 12.08 18.08 -1.38
C LEU A 65 12.34 19.04 -2.54
N ILE A 66 11.36 19.30 -3.40
CA ILE A 66 11.51 20.27 -4.49
C ILE A 66 11.48 21.70 -3.90
N PRO A 67 12.56 22.51 -4.07
CA PRO A 67 12.59 23.86 -3.56
C PRO A 67 11.42 24.72 -4.10
N GLY A 68 10.72 25.39 -3.21
CA GLY A 68 9.61 26.28 -3.57
C GLY A 68 8.28 25.57 -3.83
N ASN A 69 8.23 24.24 -3.72
CA ASN A 69 6.99 23.50 -3.85
C ASN A 69 6.18 23.52 -2.55
N ASP A 70 4.87 23.49 -2.67
CA ASP A 70 3.94 23.44 -1.54
C ASP A 70 3.67 21.97 -1.15
N VAL A 71 4.15 21.59 0.04
CA VAL A 71 3.96 20.22 0.58
C VAL A 71 2.49 19.90 0.76
N GLY A 72 1.66 20.87 1.13
CA GLY A 72 0.23 20.71 1.29
C GLY A 72 -0.45 20.35 -0.03
N GLN A 73 -0.13 21.11 -1.09
CA GLN A 73 -0.67 20.85 -2.42
C GLN A 73 -0.24 19.46 -2.93
N ALA A 74 1.04 19.11 -2.75
CA ALA A 74 1.56 17.80 -3.13
C ALA A 74 0.84 16.67 -2.38
N ALA A 75 0.70 16.77 -1.07
CA ALA A 75 0.00 15.78 -0.24
C ALA A 75 -1.49 15.66 -0.63
N GLY A 76 -2.15 16.79 -0.91
CA GLY A 76 -3.53 16.83 -1.37
C GLY A 76 -3.74 16.10 -2.69
N VAL A 77 -2.94 16.44 -3.72
CA VAL A 77 -3.03 15.83 -5.05
C VAL A 77 -2.69 14.33 -5.00
N VAL A 78 -1.60 13.95 -4.34
CA VAL A 78 -1.21 12.55 -4.19
C VAL A 78 -2.28 11.75 -3.44
N GLY A 79 -2.90 12.35 -2.41
CA GLY A 79 -4.02 11.75 -1.69
C GLY A 79 -5.22 11.47 -2.59
N VAL A 80 -5.63 12.43 -3.43
CA VAL A 80 -6.73 12.26 -4.41
C VAL A 80 -6.41 11.15 -5.43
N VAL A 81 -5.21 11.14 -5.98
CA VAL A 81 -4.77 10.08 -6.92
C VAL A 81 -4.81 8.71 -6.25
N SER A 82 -4.40 8.63 -4.98
CA SER A 82 -4.44 7.38 -4.22
C SER A 82 -5.87 6.90 -3.94
N VAL A 83 -6.81 7.81 -3.66
CA VAL A 83 -8.25 7.47 -3.56
C VAL A 83 -8.78 6.94 -4.89
N ALA A 84 -8.46 7.60 -6.01
CA ALA A 84 -8.86 7.16 -7.34
C ALA A 84 -8.30 5.76 -7.67
N SER A 85 -7.05 5.48 -7.28
CA SER A 85 -6.42 4.15 -7.42
C SER A 85 -7.16 3.08 -6.61
N CYS A 86 -7.59 3.39 -5.37
CA CYS A 86 -8.44 2.49 -4.58
C CYS A 86 -9.78 2.23 -5.27
N GLY A 87 -10.37 3.25 -5.90
CA GLY A 87 -11.59 3.10 -6.70
C GLY A 87 -11.40 2.18 -7.89
N ALA A 88 -10.30 2.32 -8.63
CA ALA A 88 -9.95 1.43 -9.74
C ALA A 88 -9.79 -0.02 -9.28
N LEU A 89 -9.06 -0.27 -8.19
CA LEU A 89 -8.92 -1.61 -7.60
C LEU A 89 -10.27 -2.19 -7.14
N ALA A 90 -11.15 -1.36 -6.60
CA ALA A 90 -12.50 -1.76 -6.21
C ALA A 90 -13.34 -2.17 -7.44
N LEU A 91 -13.22 -1.45 -8.56
CA LEU A 91 -13.89 -1.81 -9.81
C LEU A 91 -13.39 -3.14 -10.38
N VAL A 92 -12.08 -3.39 -10.35
CA VAL A 92 -11.48 -4.67 -10.77
C VAL A 92 -12.04 -5.80 -9.88
N LEU A 93 -12.04 -5.61 -8.57
CA LEU A 93 -12.57 -6.60 -7.62
C LEU A 93 -14.06 -6.91 -7.87
N LEU A 94 -14.86 -5.90 -8.27
CA LEU A 94 -16.28 -6.08 -8.59
C LEU A 94 -16.51 -6.87 -9.88
N ARG A 95 -15.64 -6.69 -10.87
CA ARG A 95 -15.80 -7.30 -12.20
C ARG A 95 -15.30 -8.75 -12.20
N GLU A 96 -14.22 -9.03 -11.49
CA GLU A 96 -13.47 -10.29 -11.60
C GLU A 96 -13.78 -11.29 -10.47
N THR A 97 -14.50 -10.88 -9.41
CA THR A 97 -14.73 -11.73 -8.23
C THR A 97 -16.22 -11.93 -7.98
N GLU A 98 -16.62 -13.19 -7.83
CA GLU A 98 -18.01 -13.53 -7.45
C GLU A 98 -18.39 -12.99 -6.06
N ALA A 99 -19.69 -12.75 -5.86
CA ALA A 99 -20.21 -12.23 -4.59
C ALA A 99 -20.00 -13.25 -3.47
N GLY A 100 -19.18 -12.89 -2.46
CA GLY A 100 -18.88 -13.77 -1.34
C GLY A 100 -18.20 -13.05 -0.18
N GLN A 101 -17.93 -13.80 0.88
CA GLN A 101 -17.31 -13.25 2.11
C GLN A 101 -15.88 -12.71 1.86
N VAL A 102 -15.15 -13.30 0.92
CA VAL A 102 -13.80 -12.86 0.52
C VAL A 102 -13.87 -11.47 -0.10
N ARG A 103 -14.79 -11.25 -1.06
CA ARG A 103 -15.02 -9.95 -1.70
C ARG A 103 -15.38 -8.88 -0.68
N ARG A 104 -16.30 -9.17 0.26
CA ARG A 104 -16.70 -8.23 1.31
C ARG A 104 -15.53 -7.80 2.19
N ARG A 105 -14.66 -8.74 2.59
CA ARG A 105 -13.46 -8.43 3.39
C ARG A 105 -12.45 -7.56 2.64
N GLN A 106 -12.25 -7.83 1.35
CA GLN A 106 -11.35 -7.01 0.52
C GLN A 106 -11.92 -5.61 0.30
N PHE A 107 -13.24 -5.50 0.07
CA PHE A 107 -13.92 -4.21 -0.02
C PHE A 107 -13.77 -3.37 1.25
N LEU A 108 -13.95 -3.98 2.42
CA LEU A 108 -13.76 -3.29 3.69
C LEU A 108 -12.31 -2.78 3.84
N ARG A 109 -11.32 -3.58 3.44
CA ARG A 109 -9.92 -3.16 3.47
C ARG A 109 -9.63 -1.99 2.52
N LEU A 110 -10.17 -2.03 1.31
CA LEU A 110 -10.08 -0.94 0.34
C LEU A 110 -10.79 0.32 0.84
N ALA A 111 -11.96 0.19 1.44
CA ALA A 111 -12.70 1.32 2.00
C ALA A 111 -11.94 2.00 3.14
N VAL A 112 -11.35 1.23 4.06
CA VAL A 112 -10.51 1.77 5.13
C VAL A 112 -9.28 2.47 4.54
N GLN A 113 -8.64 1.88 3.54
CA GLN A 113 -7.48 2.48 2.88
C GLN A 113 -7.85 3.78 2.15
N ALA A 114 -8.96 3.77 1.42
CA ALA A 114 -9.47 4.96 0.74
C ALA A 114 -9.82 6.09 1.74
N ALA A 115 -10.36 5.75 2.92
CA ALA A 115 -10.64 6.72 3.97
C ALA A 115 -9.34 7.37 4.51
N VAL A 116 -8.26 6.60 4.68
CA VAL A 116 -6.95 7.14 5.10
C VAL A 116 -6.39 8.07 4.02
N PHE A 117 -6.45 7.70 2.75
CA PHE A 117 -6.00 8.56 1.66
C PHE A 117 -6.86 9.81 1.49
N ALA A 118 -8.19 9.69 1.65
CA ALA A 118 -9.10 10.84 1.64
C ALA A 118 -8.77 11.82 2.79
N TYR A 119 -8.51 11.31 3.98
CA TYR A 119 -8.08 12.13 5.11
C TYR A 119 -6.73 12.81 4.82
N SER A 120 -5.76 12.09 4.23
CA SER A 120 -4.48 12.68 3.80
C SER A 120 -4.68 13.78 2.77
N ALA A 121 -5.61 13.61 1.82
CA ALA A 121 -5.94 14.64 0.83
C ALA A 121 -6.53 15.89 1.49
N VAL A 122 -7.48 15.73 2.43
CA VAL A 122 -8.09 16.85 3.16
C VAL A 122 -7.04 17.63 3.94
N VAL A 123 -6.22 16.94 4.75
CA VAL A 123 -5.14 17.56 5.53
C VAL A 123 -4.13 18.27 4.60
N GLY A 124 -3.80 17.64 3.47
CA GLY A 124 -2.92 18.25 2.47
C GLY A 124 -3.49 19.56 1.90
N PHE A 125 -4.75 19.57 1.49
CA PHE A 125 -5.38 20.80 0.99
C PHE A 125 -5.57 21.85 2.08
N GLU A 126 -5.86 21.47 3.32
CA GLU A 126 -5.88 22.44 4.44
C GLU A 126 -4.50 23.06 4.67
N LEU A 127 -3.43 22.28 4.60
CA LEU A 127 -2.05 22.76 4.69
C LEU A 127 -1.73 23.72 3.53
N ALA A 128 -2.17 23.42 2.30
CA ALA A 128 -2.00 24.33 1.17
C ALA A 128 -2.69 25.69 1.37
N HIS A 129 -3.82 25.72 2.08
CA HIS A 129 -4.50 26.98 2.42
C HIS A 129 -3.88 27.69 3.64
N ARG A 130 -3.10 26.97 4.45
CA ARG A 130 -2.43 27.47 5.67
C ARG A 130 -0.97 27.06 5.71
N PRO A 131 -0.12 27.53 4.79
CA PRO A 131 1.24 27.00 4.56
C PRO A 131 2.23 27.19 5.72
N HIS A 132 1.82 27.86 6.79
CA HIS A 132 2.65 28.09 7.99
C HIS A 132 2.11 27.36 9.24
N ASP A 133 1.12 26.47 9.08
CA ASP A 133 0.59 25.68 10.18
C ASP A 133 1.45 24.45 10.44
N VAL A 134 2.38 24.58 11.39
CA VAL A 134 3.27 23.49 11.82
C VAL A 134 2.50 22.26 12.32
N GLY A 135 1.29 22.46 12.85
CA GLY A 135 0.43 21.37 13.31
C GLY A 135 -0.06 20.49 12.17
N LEU A 136 -0.48 21.10 11.05
CA LEU A 136 -0.90 20.40 9.85
C LEU A 136 0.28 19.69 9.18
N GLU A 137 1.44 20.35 9.09
CA GLU A 137 2.65 19.74 8.54
C GLU A 137 3.08 18.50 9.34
N ARG A 138 3.07 18.60 10.67
CA ARG A 138 3.30 17.44 11.56
C ARG A 138 2.30 16.34 11.33
N THR A 139 1.03 16.66 11.09
CA THR A 139 -0.01 15.67 10.80
C THR A 139 0.27 14.94 9.50
N VAL A 140 0.73 15.63 8.45
CA VAL A 140 1.17 15.00 7.20
C VAL A 140 2.32 14.04 7.45
N CYS A 141 3.33 14.43 8.24
CA CYS A 141 4.45 13.54 8.59
C CYS A 141 3.99 12.29 9.35
N VAL A 142 3.06 12.43 10.30
CA VAL A 142 2.48 11.28 11.03
C VAL A 142 1.71 10.36 10.10
N LEU A 143 0.91 10.91 9.17
CA LEU A 143 0.19 10.11 8.17
C LEU A 143 1.13 9.34 7.26
N ILE A 144 2.24 9.93 6.84
CA ILE A 144 3.30 9.27 6.09
C ILE A 144 3.81 8.04 6.86
N VAL A 145 4.15 8.19 8.14
CA VAL A 145 4.63 7.08 8.98
C VAL A 145 3.55 5.99 9.10
N VAL A 146 2.30 6.36 9.34
CA VAL A 146 1.19 5.41 9.42
C VAL A 146 1.02 4.64 8.11
N LEU A 147 1.06 5.32 6.97
CA LEU A 147 0.99 4.68 5.65
C LEU A 147 2.14 3.70 5.42
N PHE A 148 3.36 4.05 5.85
CA PHE A 148 4.50 3.13 5.82
C PHE A 148 4.26 1.86 6.63
N LEU A 149 3.85 2.01 7.88
CA LEU A 149 3.58 0.87 8.75
C LEU A 149 2.50 -0.05 8.18
N VAL A 150 1.43 0.56 7.65
CA VAL A 150 0.37 -0.19 6.95
C VAL A 150 0.91 -0.87 5.70
N GLY A 151 1.70 -0.18 4.88
CA GLY A 151 2.31 -0.72 3.66
C GLY A 151 3.20 -1.93 3.95
N ILE A 152 4.08 -1.82 4.94
CA ILE A 152 4.96 -2.91 5.39
C ILE A 152 4.12 -4.10 5.90
N ALA A 153 3.13 -3.85 6.76
CA ALA A 153 2.26 -4.91 7.27
C ALA A 153 1.49 -5.63 6.14
N ARG A 154 1.08 -4.91 5.10
CA ARG A 154 0.44 -5.50 3.91
C ARG A 154 1.41 -6.29 3.05
N ALA A 155 2.63 -5.79 2.85
CA ALA A 155 3.69 -6.52 2.14
C ALA A 155 4.02 -7.83 2.84
N TRP A 156 4.16 -7.84 4.16
CA TRP A 156 4.35 -9.06 4.95
C TRP A 156 3.20 -10.06 4.82
N GLN A 157 1.95 -9.60 4.78
CA GLN A 157 0.79 -10.47 4.58
C GLN A 157 0.80 -11.15 3.19
N LEU A 158 1.35 -10.48 2.17
CA LEU A 158 1.52 -11.06 0.84
C LEU A 158 2.56 -12.18 0.83
N ILE A 159 3.69 -11.96 1.49
CA ILE A 159 4.79 -12.94 1.57
C ILE A 159 4.40 -14.11 2.49
N GLY A 160 3.92 -13.84 3.71
CA GLY A 160 3.58 -14.87 4.69
C GLY A 160 2.37 -15.74 4.31
N ALA A 161 1.39 -15.20 3.57
CA ALA A 161 0.27 -15.99 3.06
C ALA A 161 0.71 -17.01 1.98
N ARG A 162 1.86 -16.76 1.33
CA ARG A 162 2.45 -17.65 0.32
C ARG A 162 3.24 -18.81 0.96
N ASP A 163 3.97 -18.55 2.03
CA ASP A 163 4.75 -19.58 2.73
C ASP A 163 3.86 -20.67 3.33
N VAL A 164 2.70 -20.29 3.89
CA VAL A 164 1.73 -21.26 4.44
C VAL A 164 1.15 -22.17 3.36
N SER A 165 0.95 -21.66 2.13
CA SER A 165 0.47 -22.49 1.01
C SER A 165 1.50 -23.51 0.55
N LEU A 166 2.76 -23.14 0.46
CA LEU A 166 3.86 -24.03 0.08
C LEU A 166 4.06 -25.15 1.12
N VAL A 167 4.03 -24.82 2.41
CA VAL A 167 4.15 -25.83 3.47
C VAL A 167 2.99 -26.81 3.44
N SER A 168 1.77 -26.34 3.16
CA SER A 168 0.59 -27.23 3.04
C SER A 168 0.65 -28.14 1.81
N GLU A 169 1.25 -27.67 0.72
CA GLU A 169 1.40 -28.43 -0.52
C GLU A 169 2.51 -29.51 -0.39
N VAL A 170 3.63 -29.15 0.23
CA VAL A 170 4.69 -30.10 0.58
C VAL A 170 4.17 -31.16 1.56
N ALA A 171 3.39 -30.77 2.57
CA ALA A 171 2.79 -31.70 3.50
C ALA A 171 1.81 -32.69 2.83
N ARG A 172 1.02 -32.24 1.84
CA ARG A 172 0.15 -33.12 1.05
C ARG A 172 0.94 -34.09 0.18
N THR A 173 2.01 -33.63 -0.46
CA THR A 173 2.85 -34.47 -1.33
C THR A 173 3.61 -35.52 -0.53
N VAL A 174 4.08 -35.21 0.66
CA VAL A 174 4.72 -36.17 1.57
C VAL A 174 3.70 -37.15 2.15
N GLY A 175 2.50 -36.69 2.53
CA GLY A 175 1.42 -37.54 3.06
C GLY A 175 0.83 -38.50 2.03
N SER A 176 0.83 -38.16 0.75
CA SER A 176 0.35 -39.07 -0.33
C SER A 176 1.32 -40.22 -0.65
N ARG A 177 2.62 -40.07 -0.33
CA ARG A 177 3.63 -41.12 -0.51
C ARG A 177 3.62 -42.19 0.59
N GLN A 178 2.90 -42.00 1.69
CA GLN A 178 2.83 -42.93 2.83
C GLN A 178 1.57 -43.81 2.87
N ARG A 179 0.77 -43.83 1.82
CA ARG A 179 -0.29 -44.85 1.72
C ARG A 179 0.33 -46.12 1.13
N PRO A 180 0.52 -47.19 1.93
CA PRO A 180 0.82 -48.51 1.40
C PRO A 180 -0.38 -49.00 0.55
N THR A 181 -0.12 -49.49 -0.63
CA THR A 181 -1.07 -50.28 -1.41
C THR A 181 -1.20 -51.63 -0.72
N ASP A 182 -2.26 -51.84 0.05
CA ASP A 182 -2.77 -53.14 0.40
C ASP A 182 -3.69 -53.68 -0.70
#